data_4f655845db709e974570f5d30c2d7f96
#
_entry.id   4f655845db709e974570f5d30c2d7f96
#
_cell.length_a   1.000
_cell.length_b   1.000
_cell.length_c   1.000
_cell.angle_alpha   90.00
_cell.angle_beta   90.00
_cell.angle_gamma   90.00
#
_symmetry.space_group_name_H-M   'P 1'
#
loop_
_entity.id
_entity.type
_entity.pdbx_description
1 polymer ?
#
loop_
_entity_poly.entity_id
_entity_poly.type
_entity_poly.pdbx_seq_one_letter_code
_entity_poly.pdbx_strand_id
1 'polypeptide(L)'
;MQETIEAKTIPAHGLQVTQASDVTSDNIELNADAVVIGSGAGGAIAAYELAKAGKKVVVLEAGPYVPSEQFSEMLAVSMDQLYADHGGQSNSAGDISILQGACVGGSTVVNAALCFRTPDYYLDRWGKEFGLTNLTPKVMLPYFEKVEENLGIAPN
;
A
#
# COMPACT_ATOMS: atom_id res chain seq x y z
N MET A 1 9.73 -32.28 8.30
CA MET A 1 10.51 -31.83 7.14
C MET A 1 10.07 -30.39 6.90
N GLN A 2 10.88 -29.41 7.25
CA GLN A 2 10.56 -27.99 6.98
C GLN A 2 10.81 -27.76 5.49
N GLU A 3 9.76 -27.57 4.76
CA GLU A 3 9.85 -27.19 3.34
C GLU A 3 10.17 -25.69 3.29
N THR A 4 11.39 -25.37 2.91
CA THR A 4 11.79 -23.98 2.67
C THR A 4 11.20 -23.58 1.32
N ILE A 5 10.21 -22.69 1.32
CA ILE A 5 9.69 -22.11 0.09
C ILE A 5 10.82 -21.30 -0.54
N GLU A 6 11.33 -21.74 -1.70
CA GLU A 6 12.16 -20.89 -2.54
C GLU A 6 11.25 -19.83 -3.17
N ALA A 7 11.20 -18.66 -2.52
CA ALA A 7 10.47 -17.53 -3.05
C ALA A 7 11.07 -17.11 -4.41
N LYS A 8 10.23 -17.00 -5.41
CA LYS A 8 10.62 -16.52 -6.74
C LYS A 8 11.14 -15.10 -6.62
N THR A 9 12.45 -14.92 -6.76
CA THR A 9 13.07 -13.60 -6.65
C THR A 9 12.68 -12.76 -7.86
N ILE A 10 11.95 -11.68 -7.64
CA ILE A 10 11.70 -10.68 -8.68
C ILE A 10 12.93 -9.75 -8.69
N PRO A 11 13.63 -9.61 -9.84
CA PRO A 11 14.94 -8.95 -9.90
C PRO A 11 14.95 -7.45 -9.55
N ALA A 12 13.81 -6.79 -9.53
CA ALA A 12 13.73 -5.38 -9.21
C ALA A 12 13.74 -5.17 -7.67
N HIS A 13 14.88 -4.77 -7.14
CA HIS A 13 15.06 -4.25 -5.77
C HIS A 13 15.16 -5.25 -4.60
N GLY A 14 15.44 -6.53 -4.83
CA GLY A 14 15.65 -7.49 -3.73
C GLY A 14 14.38 -7.86 -2.95
N LEU A 15 13.21 -7.51 -3.47
CA LEU A 15 11.92 -7.91 -2.92
C LEU A 15 11.65 -9.38 -3.29
N GLN A 16 11.29 -10.18 -2.29
CA GLN A 16 10.78 -11.52 -2.50
C GLN A 16 9.26 -11.50 -2.44
N VAL A 17 8.59 -11.90 -3.52
CA VAL A 17 7.14 -12.02 -3.56
C VAL A 17 6.77 -13.48 -3.68
N THR A 18 5.89 -13.95 -2.79
CA THR A 18 5.28 -15.28 -2.86
C THR A 18 3.79 -15.08 -3.09
N GLN A 19 3.27 -15.58 -4.19
CA GLN A 19 1.84 -15.56 -4.47
C GLN A 19 1.17 -16.83 -3.94
N ALA A 20 -0.14 -16.80 -3.68
CA ALA A 20 -0.88 -17.96 -3.20
C ALA A 20 -0.75 -19.17 -4.14
N SER A 21 -0.64 -18.93 -5.46
CA SER A 21 -0.39 -19.97 -6.47
C SER A 21 0.96 -20.68 -6.33
N ASP A 22 1.92 -20.04 -5.67
CA ASP A 22 3.28 -20.59 -5.48
C ASP A 22 3.37 -21.46 -4.22
N VAL A 23 2.29 -21.46 -3.41
CA VAL A 23 2.23 -22.20 -2.14
C VAL A 23 1.68 -23.59 -2.37
N THR A 24 2.47 -24.58 -2.05
CA THR A 24 2.11 -26.02 -2.21
C THR A 24 1.74 -26.71 -0.89
N SER A 25 1.97 -26.02 0.24
CA SER A 25 1.68 -26.54 1.58
C SER A 25 0.49 -25.83 2.24
N ASP A 26 -0.23 -26.53 3.10
CA ASP A 26 -1.38 -25.97 3.85
C ASP A 26 -0.96 -24.93 4.90
N ASN A 27 0.32 -24.91 5.26
CA ASN A 27 0.86 -24.00 6.27
C ASN A 27 2.21 -23.42 5.82
N ILE A 28 2.35 -22.11 5.96
CA ILE A 28 3.62 -21.39 5.80
C ILE A 28 4.02 -20.83 7.15
N GLU A 29 5.22 -21.15 7.60
CA GLU A 29 5.79 -20.57 8.81
C GLU A 29 6.94 -19.63 8.43
N LEU A 30 6.80 -18.35 8.79
CA LEU A 30 7.79 -17.31 8.54
C LEU A 30 8.21 -16.67 9.86
N ASN A 31 9.51 -16.42 10.01
CA ASN A 31 10.05 -15.69 11.15
C ASN A 31 10.43 -14.27 10.71
N ALA A 32 9.92 -13.26 11.39
CA ALA A 32 10.19 -11.85 11.11
C ALA A 32 10.25 -11.04 12.43
N ASP A 33 10.91 -9.87 12.37
CA ASP A 33 10.89 -8.90 13.48
C ASP A 33 9.59 -8.10 13.48
N ALA A 34 8.96 -7.96 12.29
CA ALA A 34 7.70 -7.26 12.13
C ALA A 34 6.87 -7.87 10.99
N VAL A 35 5.55 -7.88 11.19
CA VAL A 35 4.57 -8.23 10.18
C VAL A 35 3.70 -7.01 9.89
N VAL A 36 3.59 -6.64 8.62
CA VAL A 36 2.73 -5.55 8.14
C VAL A 36 1.57 -6.16 7.37
N ILE A 37 0.35 -5.82 7.74
CA ILE A 37 -0.86 -6.31 7.07
C ILE A 37 -1.36 -5.23 6.11
N GLY A 38 -1.36 -5.55 4.83
CA GLY A 38 -1.68 -4.66 3.73
C GLY A 38 -0.47 -3.86 3.24
N SER A 39 -0.31 -3.78 1.93
CA SER A 39 0.77 -3.07 1.23
C SER A 39 0.34 -1.72 0.64
N GLY A 40 -0.82 -1.19 1.04
CA GLY A 40 -1.27 0.14 0.65
C GLY A 40 -0.38 1.26 1.21
N ALA A 41 -0.78 2.51 1.04
CA ALA A 41 0.01 3.70 1.37
C ALA A 41 0.66 3.66 2.76
N GLY A 42 -0.11 3.33 3.80
CA GLY A 42 0.40 3.26 5.18
C GLY A 42 1.32 2.07 5.42
N GLY A 43 0.91 0.87 4.96
CA GLY A 43 1.67 -0.35 5.15
C GLY A 43 3.00 -0.35 4.41
N ALA A 44 3.02 0.13 3.18
CA ALA A 44 4.25 0.24 2.38
C ALA A 44 5.30 1.13 3.06
N ILE A 45 4.89 2.29 3.58
CA ILE A 45 5.79 3.21 4.30
C ILE A 45 6.28 2.60 5.63
N ALA A 46 5.38 1.96 6.39
CA ALA A 46 5.77 1.29 7.64
C ALA A 46 6.78 0.16 7.37
N ALA A 47 6.53 -0.67 6.36
CA ALA A 47 7.45 -1.74 5.96
C ALA A 47 8.81 -1.19 5.51
N TYR A 48 8.80 -0.13 4.70
CA TYR A 48 10.02 0.53 4.23
C TYR A 48 10.87 1.08 5.38
N GLU A 49 10.28 1.84 6.31
CA GLU A 49 11.01 2.43 7.43
C GLU A 49 11.53 1.35 8.40
N LEU A 50 10.77 0.29 8.65
CA LEU A 50 11.22 -0.85 9.45
C LEU A 50 12.38 -1.60 8.78
N ALA A 51 12.27 -1.89 7.49
CA ALA A 51 13.34 -2.56 6.73
C ALA A 51 14.60 -1.70 6.68
N LYS A 52 14.45 -0.38 6.46
CA LYS A 52 15.55 0.58 6.50
C LYS A 52 16.25 0.64 7.87
N ALA A 53 15.51 0.39 8.94
CA ALA A 53 16.05 0.26 10.29
C ALA A 53 16.68 -1.13 10.55
N GLY A 54 16.86 -1.96 9.52
CA GLY A 54 17.52 -3.27 9.60
C GLY A 54 16.63 -4.38 10.15
N LYS A 55 15.30 -4.19 10.19
CA LYS A 55 14.35 -5.21 10.62
C LYS A 55 14.01 -6.16 9.48
N LYS A 56 13.86 -7.44 9.80
CA LYS A 56 13.27 -8.42 8.90
C LYS A 56 11.75 -8.23 8.89
N VAL A 57 11.21 -7.78 7.76
CA VAL A 57 9.79 -7.43 7.63
C VAL A 57 9.11 -8.41 6.69
N VAL A 58 7.94 -8.91 7.09
CA VAL A 58 7.01 -9.63 6.22
C VAL A 58 5.80 -8.75 6.00
N VAL A 59 5.41 -8.59 4.74
CA VAL A 59 4.18 -7.89 4.35
C VAL A 59 3.18 -8.92 3.85
N LEU A 60 1.98 -8.93 4.43
CA LEU A 60 0.87 -9.76 3.99
C LEU A 60 -0.11 -8.89 3.21
N GLU A 61 -0.34 -9.24 1.94
CA GLU A 61 -1.27 -8.52 1.06
C GLU A 61 -2.34 -9.49 0.55
N ALA A 62 -3.60 -9.07 0.57
CA ALA A 62 -4.71 -9.89 0.11
C ALA A 62 -4.84 -9.95 -1.42
N GLY A 63 -4.44 -8.87 -2.08
CA GLY A 63 -4.52 -8.75 -3.53
C GLY A 63 -3.28 -9.31 -4.25
N PRO A 64 -3.39 -9.59 -5.55
CA PRO A 64 -2.29 -10.13 -6.34
C PRO A 64 -1.15 -9.13 -6.53
N TYR A 65 0.04 -9.64 -6.80
CA TYR A 65 1.11 -8.84 -7.37
C TYR A 65 0.95 -8.80 -8.89
N VAL A 66 0.72 -7.62 -9.43
CA VAL A 66 0.65 -7.37 -10.87
C VAL A 66 1.84 -6.49 -11.24
N PRO A 67 2.82 -7.00 -12.02
CA PRO A 67 3.93 -6.18 -12.51
C PRO A 67 3.44 -5.03 -13.39
N SER A 68 4.12 -3.89 -13.35
CA SER A 68 3.71 -2.68 -14.10
C SER A 68 3.62 -2.92 -15.62
N GLU A 69 4.44 -3.83 -16.13
CA GLU A 69 4.46 -4.21 -17.54
C GLU A 69 3.19 -4.99 -17.97
N GLN A 70 2.43 -5.50 -16.99
CA GLN A 70 1.17 -6.20 -17.20
C GLN A 70 -0.06 -5.32 -16.99
N PHE A 71 0.13 -4.05 -16.65
CA PHE A 71 -0.99 -3.12 -16.55
C PHE A 71 -1.62 -2.91 -17.93
N SER A 72 -2.94 -3.06 -17.98
CA SER A 72 -3.70 -2.94 -19.20
C SER A 72 -4.32 -1.55 -19.36
N GLU A 73 -4.30 -1.01 -20.57
CA GLU A 73 -5.07 0.20 -20.92
C GLU A 73 -6.59 -0.11 -21.06
N MET A 74 -6.96 -1.38 -21.14
CA MET A 74 -8.35 -1.79 -21.19
C MET A 74 -8.97 -1.72 -19.79
N LEU A 75 -9.93 -0.83 -19.60
CA LEU A 75 -10.58 -0.59 -18.30
C LEU A 75 -11.11 -1.88 -17.66
N ALA A 76 -11.78 -2.74 -18.41
CA ALA A 76 -12.34 -4.00 -17.89
C ALA A 76 -11.27 -4.93 -17.33
N VAL A 77 -10.11 -5.02 -17.98
CA VAL A 77 -8.97 -5.82 -17.53
C VAL A 77 -8.35 -5.23 -16.26
N SER A 78 -8.15 -3.91 -16.24
CA SER A 78 -7.62 -3.22 -15.06
C SER A 78 -8.56 -3.32 -13.87
N MET A 79 -9.87 -3.22 -14.08
CA MET A 79 -10.87 -3.40 -13.03
C MET A 79 -10.82 -4.82 -12.45
N ASP A 80 -10.69 -5.83 -13.29
CA ASP A 80 -10.60 -7.23 -12.86
C ASP A 80 -9.31 -7.52 -12.06
N GLN A 81 -8.18 -6.97 -12.49
CA GLN A 81 -6.88 -7.29 -11.92
C GLN A 81 -6.50 -6.48 -10.68
N LEU A 82 -6.94 -5.22 -10.59
CA LEU A 82 -6.38 -4.26 -9.64
C LEU A 82 -7.39 -3.76 -8.61
N TYR A 83 -8.70 -3.93 -8.84
CA TYR A 83 -9.73 -3.35 -7.98
C TYR A 83 -10.46 -4.40 -7.16
N ALA A 84 -10.84 -4.04 -5.94
CA ALA A 84 -11.75 -4.83 -5.12
C ALA A 84 -13.11 -4.94 -5.80
N ASP A 85 -13.67 -6.15 -5.78
CA ASP A 85 -14.97 -6.47 -6.38
C ASP A 85 -15.11 -5.96 -7.84
N HIS A 86 -14.01 -6.02 -8.59
CA HIS A 86 -13.94 -5.55 -10.00
C HIS A 86 -14.38 -4.08 -10.16
N GLY A 87 -14.19 -3.24 -9.14
CA GLY A 87 -14.65 -1.85 -9.10
C GLY A 87 -16.14 -1.68 -8.82
N GLY A 88 -16.84 -2.74 -8.44
CA GLY A 88 -18.28 -2.74 -8.19
C GLY A 88 -18.69 -2.36 -6.77
N GLN A 89 -17.79 -1.88 -5.92
CA GLN A 89 -18.14 -1.50 -4.56
C GLN A 89 -18.94 -0.20 -4.50
N SER A 90 -19.92 -0.16 -3.60
CA SER A 90 -20.70 1.04 -3.29
C SER A 90 -21.04 1.09 -1.79
N ASN A 91 -21.50 2.25 -1.33
CA ASN A 91 -22.13 2.33 -0.01
C ASN A 91 -23.47 1.59 0.02
N SER A 92 -24.07 1.42 1.19
CA SER A 92 -25.31 0.68 1.38
C SER A 92 -26.52 1.29 0.65
N ALA A 93 -26.48 2.60 0.35
CA ALA A 93 -27.53 3.29 -0.40
C ALA A 93 -27.35 3.17 -1.92
N GLY A 94 -26.16 2.75 -2.39
CA GLY A 94 -25.86 2.59 -3.82
C GLY A 94 -25.64 3.92 -4.57
N ASP A 95 -25.53 5.04 -3.86
CA ASP A 95 -25.37 6.38 -4.44
C ASP A 95 -23.91 6.87 -4.45
N ILE A 96 -22.99 6.14 -3.78
CA ILE A 96 -21.55 6.44 -3.79
C ILE A 96 -20.79 5.21 -4.26
N SER A 97 -20.11 5.30 -5.40
CA SER A 97 -19.16 4.28 -5.84
C SER A 97 -17.85 4.39 -5.09
N ILE A 98 -17.31 3.25 -4.68
CA ILE A 98 -16.04 3.15 -3.95
C ILE A 98 -15.05 2.42 -4.86
N LEU A 99 -14.04 3.12 -5.36
CA LEU A 99 -12.96 2.53 -6.14
C LEU A 99 -11.78 2.26 -5.21
N GLN A 100 -11.61 1.00 -4.85
CA GLN A 100 -10.54 0.55 -3.95
C GLN A 100 -9.61 -0.41 -4.68
N GLY A 101 -8.30 -0.19 -4.57
CA GLY A 101 -7.30 -1.13 -5.07
C GLY A 101 -7.24 -2.37 -4.20
N ALA A 102 -7.18 -3.54 -4.86
CA ALA A 102 -6.99 -4.86 -4.23
C ALA A 102 -5.82 -5.59 -4.92
N CYS A 103 -4.65 -5.00 -4.82
CA CYS A 103 -3.40 -5.52 -5.36
C CYS A 103 -2.24 -5.08 -4.46
N VAL A 104 -1.03 -5.61 -4.70
CA VAL A 104 0.17 -5.09 -4.02
C VAL A 104 0.32 -3.60 -4.34
N GLY A 105 0.40 -2.77 -3.29
CA GLY A 105 0.36 -1.31 -3.36
C GLY A 105 -1.02 -0.71 -3.06
N GLY A 106 -2.08 -1.53 -3.07
CA GLY A 106 -3.45 -1.10 -2.74
C GLY A 106 -3.95 0.04 -3.62
N SER A 107 -4.75 0.94 -3.04
CA SER A 107 -5.33 2.07 -3.76
C SER A 107 -4.31 3.10 -4.27
N THR A 108 -3.04 3.04 -3.83
CA THR A 108 -1.99 3.88 -4.41
C THR A 108 -1.60 3.47 -5.83
N VAL A 109 -1.97 2.28 -6.27
CA VAL A 109 -1.75 1.82 -7.66
C VAL A 109 -2.83 2.35 -8.60
N VAL A 110 -4.06 2.47 -8.12
CA VAL A 110 -5.24 2.81 -8.94
C VAL A 110 -5.75 4.24 -8.71
N ASN A 111 -4.94 5.10 -8.10
CA ASN A 111 -5.29 6.48 -7.83
C ASN A 111 -5.21 7.37 -9.09
N ALA A 112 -5.70 8.61 -8.96
CA ALA A 112 -5.67 9.61 -10.04
C ALA A 112 -4.39 10.48 -10.02
N ALA A 113 -3.36 10.10 -9.28
CA ALA A 113 -2.11 10.85 -9.08
C ALA A 113 -2.29 12.30 -8.57
N LEU A 114 -3.38 12.57 -7.86
CA LEU A 114 -3.63 13.85 -7.22
C LEU A 114 -3.05 13.85 -5.82
N CYS A 115 -2.00 14.62 -5.62
CA CYS A 115 -1.27 14.68 -4.36
C CYS A 115 -1.47 16.02 -3.68
N PHE A 116 -2.06 16.00 -2.47
CA PHE A 116 -2.27 17.18 -1.66
C PHE A 116 -1.73 16.97 -0.26
N ARG A 117 -1.10 17.99 0.31
CA ARG A 117 -0.84 18.02 1.76
C ARG A 117 -2.17 18.18 2.48
N THR A 118 -2.30 17.56 3.65
CA THR A 118 -3.44 17.84 4.52
C THR A 118 -3.44 19.33 4.88
N PRO A 119 -4.50 20.10 4.57
CA PRO A 119 -4.55 21.50 4.93
C PRO A 119 -4.42 21.76 6.43
N ASP A 120 -3.73 22.80 6.82
CA ASP A 120 -3.45 23.17 8.21
C ASP A 120 -4.72 23.21 9.08
N TYR A 121 -5.81 23.68 8.51
CA TYR A 121 -7.12 23.70 9.18
C TYR A 121 -7.55 22.32 9.67
N TYR A 122 -7.35 21.27 8.89
CA TYR A 122 -7.72 19.90 9.30
C TYR A 122 -6.76 19.36 10.35
N LEU A 123 -5.47 19.63 10.26
CA LEU A 123 -4.49 19.24 11.27
C LEU A 123 -4.80 19.89 12.62
N ASP A 124 -5.11 21.19 12.62
CA ASP A 124 -5.52 21.92 13.82
C ASP A 124 -6.84 21.39 14.40
N ARG A 125 -7.79 21.08 13.54
CA ARG A 125 -9.05 20.50 13.92
C ARG A 125 -8.87 19.13 14.58
N TRP A 126 -8.04 18.27 14.01
CA TRP A 126 -7.72 16.96 14.58
C TRP A 126 -7.08 17.07 15.97
N GLY A 127 -6.22 18.05 16.17
CA GLY A 127 -5.67 18.36 17.47
C GLY A 127 -6.73 18.75 18.51
N LYS A 128 -7.67 19.61 18.10
CA LYS A 128 -8.74 20.12 18.99
C LYS A 128 -9.83 19.11 19.27
N GLU A 129 -10.31 18.39 18.25
CA GLU A 129 -11.48 17.51 18.37
C GLU A 129 -11.12 16.09 18.82
N PHE A 130 -9.94 15.59 18.43
CA PHE A 130 -9.52 14.21 18.68
C PHE A 130 -8.27 14.09 19.55
N GLY A 131 -7.73 15.21 20.03
CA GLY A 131 -6.54 15.21 20.89
C GLY A 131 -5.24 14.79 20.16
N LEU A 132 -5.19 14.85 18.82
CA LEU A 132 -4.03 14.47 18.02
C LEU A 132 -2.97 15.59 17.98
N THR A 133 -2.46 15.96 19.15
CA THR A 133 -1.58 17.13 19.34
C THR A 133 -0.21 16.98 18.64
N ASN A 134 0.15 15.76 18.24
CA ASN A 134 1.40 15.48 17.54
C ASN A 134 1.32 15.63 16.00
N LEU A 135 0.14 16.00 15.48
CA LEU A 135 -0.10 16.17 14.04
C LEU A 135 -0.27 17.64 13.65
N THR A 136 0.45 18.54 14.29
CA THR A 136 0.40 19.97 13.93
C THR A 136 1.04 20.21 12.56
N PRO A 137 0.66 21.29 11.83
CA PRO A 137 1.28 21.63 10.53
C PRO A 137 2.81 21.65 10.59
N LYS A 138 3.37 22.23 11.65
CA LYS A 138 4.83 22.29 11.85
C LYS A 138 5.47 20.90 12.00
N VAL A 139 4.82 19.99 12.69
CA VAL A 139 5.32 18.60 12.88
C VAL A 139 5.18 17.79 11.61
N MET A 140 4.09 17.99 10.85
CA MET A 140 3.80 17.24 9.64
C MET A 140 4.62 17.68 8.42
N LEU A 141 5.03 18.94 8.38
CA LEU A 141 5.75 19.52 7.23
C LEU A 141 6.94 18.66 6.74
N PRO A 142 7.90 18.24 7.57
CA PRO A 142 9.03 17.45 7.09
C PRO A 142 8.64 16.07 6.56
N TYR A 143 7.53 15.51 7.01
CA TYR A 143 7.02 14.23 6.47
C TYR A 143 6.38 14.42 5.11
N PHE A 144 5.63 15.50 4.89
CA PHE A 144 5.09 15.84 3.57
C PHE A 144 6.22 16.06 2.57
N GLU A 145 7.21 16.88 2.91
CA GLU A 145 8.36 17.15 2.06
C GLU A 145 9.13 15.88 1.70
N LYS A 146 9.35 14.99 2.68
CA LYS A 146 9.99 13.69 2.44
C LYS A 146 9.22 12.80 1.47
N VAL A 147 7.88 12.76 1.59
CA VAL A 147 7.03 11.96 0.70
C VAL A 147 7.02 12.57 -0.70
N GLU A 148 6.91 13.88 -0.82
CA GLU A 148 6.95 14.61 -2.10
C GLU A 148 8.26 14.36 -2.82
N GLU A 149 9.39 14.46 -2.13
CA GLU A 149 10.71 14.16 -2.68
C GLU A 149 10.81 12.72 -3.17
N ASN A 150 10.41 11.75 -2.33
CA ASN A 150 10.50 10.32 -2.67
C ASN A 150 9.62 9.93 -3.86
N LEU A 151 8.48 10.60 -4.04
CA LEU A 151 7.54 10.33 -5.13
C LEU A 151 7.74 11.24 -6.34
N GLY A 152 8.68 12.19 -6.29
CA GLY A 152 8.91 13.14 -7.36
C GLY A 152 7.73 14.07 -7.61
N ILE A 153 6.97 14.42 -6.55
CA ILE A 153 5.81 15.29 -6.65
C ILE A 153 6.29 16.73 -6.86
N ALA A 154 5.81 17.35 -7.93
CA ALA A 154 6.09 18.77 -8.24
C ALA A 154 4.79 19.54 -8.43
N PRO A 155 4.77 20.86 -8.15
CA PRO A 155 3.65 21.72 -8.56
C PRO A 155 3.48 21.69 -10.07
N ASN A 156 2.21 21.66 -10.53
CA ASN A 156 1.86 21.85 -11.93
C ASN A 156 1.97 23.34 -12.30
#